data_9fa614b193269180883ddba2292839a8
#
_entry.id   9fa614b193269180883ddba2292839a8
#
_cell.length_a   1.000
_cell.length_b   1.000
_cell.length_c   1.000
_cell.angle_alpha   90.00
_cell.angle_beta   90.00
_cell.angle_gamma   90.00
#
_symmetry.space_group_name_H-M   'P 1'
#
loop_
_entity.id
_entity.type
_entity.pdbx_description
1 polymer ?
#
loop_
_entity_poly.entity_id
_entity_poly.type
_entity_poly.pdbx_seq_one_letter_code
_entity_poly.pdbx_strand_id
1 'polypeptide(L)'
;MKTKLAALCALAALAASTAHADTRKTQQENLARFEKYAGAPVDQFEFWSLYKWQLVGPEKVVIWPTINEAYLVTVDSPCPGLEWANSIAVTSKQSHMVSTRFDFVTYDKGQCQISEIRPIDYKRMIADGPDRK
;
A
#
# COMPACT_ATOMS: atom_id res chain seq x y z
N MET A 1 10.02 -44.43 -19.67
CA MET A 1 10.19 -43.14 -20.38
C MET A 1 9.03 -42.16 -20.22
N LYS A 2 7.84 -42.60 -19.87
CA LYS A 2 6.65 -41.73 -19.71
C LYS A 2 6.55 -41.08 -18.34
N THR A 3 7.39 -41.44 -17.38
CA THR A 3 7.36 -40.95 -15.98
C THR A 3 8.21 -39.70 -15.72
N LYS A 4 9.06 -39.33 -16.66
CA LYS A 4 9.95 -38.15 -16.48
C LYS A 4 9.30 -36.82 -16.81
N LEU A 5 8.20 -36.82 -17.57
CA LEU A 5 7.45 -35.60 -17.94
C LEU A 5 6.49 -35.10 -16.85
N ALA A 6 6.03 -36.00 -15.98
CA ALA A 6 5.13 -35.64 -14.89
C ALA A 6 5.78 -34.91 -13.72
N ALA A 7 7.11 -35.11 -13.54
CA ALA A 7 7.87 -34.45 -12.47
C ALA A 7 8.17 -32.97 -12.73
N LEU A 8 8.23 -32.53 -14.00
CA LEU A 8 8.49 -31.15 -14.39
C LEU A 8 7.30 -30.23 -14.17
N CYS A 9 6.08 -30.73 -14.29
CA CYS A 9 4.88 -29.94 -14.07
C CYS A 9 4.62 -29.64 -12.59
N ALA A 10 5.06 -30.51 -11.68
CA ALA A 10 4.90 -30.31 -10.24
C ALA A 10 5.82 -29.22 -9.69
N LEU A 11 7.02 -29.07 -10.28
CA LEU A 11 7.99 -28.04 -9.88
C LEU A 11 7.57 -26.62 -10.28
N ALA A 12 6.88 -26.46 -11.40
CA ALA A 12 6.39 -25.16 -11.86
C ALA A 12 5.23 -24.62 -10.99
N ALA A 13 4.39 -25.50 -10.44
CA ALA A 13 3.30 -25.12 -9.55
C ALA A 13 3.80 -24.66 -8.17
N LEU A 14 4.88 -25.20 -7.67
CA LEU A 14 5.50 -24.83 -6.40
C LEU A 14 6.17 -23.44 -6.47
N ALA A 15 6.77 -23.10 -7.62
CA ALA A 15 7.40 -21.79 -7.82
C ALA A 15 6.39 -20.64 -7.84
N ALA A 16 5.19 -20.84 -8.40
CA ALA A 16 4.14 -19.83 -8.41
C ALA A 16 3.58 -19.52 -7.02
N SER A 17 3.48 -20.52 -6.16
CA SER A 17 3.00 -20.34 -4.77
C SER A 17 4.00 -19.56 -3.91
N THR A 18 5.29 -19.75 -4.14
CA THR A 18 6.36 -19.05 -3.40
C THR A 18 6.39 -17.56 -3.71
N ALA A 19 6.15 -17.15 -4.97
CA ALA A 19 6.15 -15.74 -5.38
C ALA A 19 5.06 -14.92 -4.68
N HIS A 20 3.86 -15.44 -4.49
CA HIS A 20 2.77 -14.76 -3.78
C HIS A 20 3.06 -14.61 -2.28
N ALA A 21 3.65 -15.63 -1.65
CA ALA A 21 4.02 -15.58 -0.24
C ALA A 21 5.11 -14.53 0.01
N ASP A 22 6.11 -14.42 -0.87
CA ASP A 22 7.17 -13.42 -0.77
C ASP A 22 6.65 -11.99 -0.91
N THR A 23 5.68 -11.76 -1.81
CA THR A 23 5.06 -10.45 -1.99
C THR A 23 4.30 -10.00 -0.74
N ARG A 24 3.53 -10.89 -0.13
CA ARG A 24 2.80 -10.60 1.12
C ARG A 24 3.75 -10.31 2.26
N LYS A 25 4.80 -11.09 2.40
CA LYS A 25 5.82 -10.88 3.42
C LYS A 25 6.49 -9.52 3.25
N THR A 26 6.86 -9.15 2.04
CA THR A 26 7.47 -7.86 1.74
C THR A 26 6.52 -6.72 2.07
N GLN A 27 5.24 -6.83 1.74
CA GLN A 27 4.24 -5.81 2.11
C GLN A 27 4.12 -5.67 3.63
N GLN A 28 4.09 -6.77 4.37
CA GLN A 28 4.01 -6.76 5.83
C GLN A 28 5.25 -6.10 6.45
N GLU A 29 6.43 -6.38 5.95
CA GLU A 29 7.68 -5.75 6.40
C GLU A 29 7.67 -4.25 6.12
N ASN A 30 7.24 -3.85 4.94
CA ASN A 30 7.12 -2.45 4.58
C ASN A 30 6.08 -1.73 5.45
N LEU A 31 4.93 -2.34 5.69
CA LEU A 31 3.91 -1.78 6.57
C LEU A 31 4.46 -1.54 7.97
N ALA A 32 5.13 -2.53 8.55
CA ALA A 32 5.74 -2.40 9.88
C ALA A 32 6.72 -1.23 9.95
N ARG A 33 7.52 -1.05 8.90
CA ARG A 33 8.46 0.06 8.81
C ARG A 33 7.74 1.41 8.77
N PHE A 34 6.71 1.56 7.95
CA PHE A 34 5.94 2.81 7.89
C PHE A 34 5.19 3.08 9.19
N GLU A 35 4.61 2.07 9.82
CA GLU A 35 3.91 2.22 11.10
C GLU A 35 4.84 2.72 12.22
N LYS A 36 6.09 2.31 12.22
CA LYS A 36 7.10 2.77 13.18
C LYS A 36 7.27 4.29 13.19
N TYR A 37 7.09 4.92 12.03
CA TYR A 37 7.25 6.37 11.87
C TYR A 37 5.91 7.10 11.73
N ALA A 38 4.80 6.40 11.85
CA ALA A 38 3.47 6.99 11.75
C ALA A 38 3.06 7.67 13.05
N GLY A 39 2.55 8.89 12.93
CA GLY A 39 2.01 9.64 14.05
C GLY A 39 0.54 9.34 14.31
N ALA A 40 -0.08 10.14 15.18
CA ALA A 40 -1.50 10.03 15.49
C ALA A 40 -2.37 10.32 14.23
N PRO A 41 -3.58 9.73 14.15
CA PRO A 41 -4.47 9.99 13.02
C PRO A 41 -4.82 11.47 12.89
N VAL A 42 -4.95 11.92 11.63
CA VAL A 42 -5.43 13.26 11.26
C VAL A 42 -6.67 13.12 10.41
N ASP A 43 -7.47 14.20 10.32
CA ASP A 43 -8.72 14.17 9.58
C ASP A 43 -8.51 14.37 8.08
N GLN A 44 -7.47 15.08 7.68
CA GLN A 44 -7.22 15.44 6.28
C GLN A 44 -5.78 15.84 6.05
N PHE A 45 -5.37 15.88 4.77
CA PHE A 45 -4.09 16.42 4.36
C PHE A 45 -4.22 17.19 3.04
N GLU A 46 -3.31 18.14 2.81
CA GLU A 46 -3.25 18.86 1.54
C GLU A 46 -2.82 17.94 0.41
N PHE A 47 -3.52 18.05 -0.72
CA PHE A 47 -3.30 17.19 -1.86
C PHE A 47 -3.45 17.98 -3.17
N TRP A 48 -2.33 18.24 -3.83
CA TRP A 48 -2.28 18.90 -5.13
C TRP A 48 -2.01 17.92 -6.24
N SER A 49 -1.24 16.87 -5.95
CA SER A 49 -0.91 15.81 -6.90
C SER A 49 -0.50 14.56 -6.16
N LEU A 50 -0.57 13.43 -6.85
CA LEU A 50 -0.05 12.16 -6.35
C LEU A 50 1.37 11.99 -6.87
N TYR A 51 2.36 12.30 -6.02
CA TYR A 51 3.77 12.14 -6.39
C TYR A 51 4.18 10.68 -6.46
N LYS A 52 3.80 9.89 -5.45
CA LYS A 52 4.14 8.48 -5.32
C LYS A 52 3.11 7.77 -4.44
N TRP A 53 2.97 6.48 -4.62
CA TRP A 53 2.16 5.63 -3.77
C TRP A 53 2.78 4.24 -3.66
N GLN A 54 2.45 3.54 -2.58
CA GLN A 54 2.95 2.18 -2.33
C GLN A 54 1.91 1.39 -1.55
N LEU A 55 1.48 0.25 -2.10
CA LEU A 55 0.60 -0.68 -1.40
C LEU A 55 1.38 -1.42 -0.32
N VAL A 56 0.85 -1.44 0.90
CA VAL A 56 1.49 -2.09 2.06
C VAL A 56 0.56 -3.08 2.76
N GLY A 57 -0.57 -3.38 2.16
CA GLY A 57 -1.53 -4.36 2.65
C GLY A 57 -2.80 -4.37 1.83
N PRO A 58 -3.77 -5.26 2.16
CA PRO A 58 -5.05 -5.33 1.45
C PRO A 58 -5.89 -4.06 1.53
N GLU A 59 -5.78 -3.33 2.64
CA GLU A 59 -6.54 -2.10 2.90
C GLU A 59 -5.64 -0.93 3.31
N LYS A 60 -4.35 -0.99 3.02
CA LYS A 60 -3.40 0.06 3.41
C LYS A 60 -2.50 0.47 2.26
N VAL A 61 -2.38 1.78 2.08
CA VAL A 61 -1.52 2.37 1.06
C VAL A 61 -0.79 3.58 1.65
N VAL A 62 0.48 3.73 1.30
CA VAL A 62 1.23 4.95 1.61
C VAL A 62 1.12 5.89 0.42
N ILE A 63 0.79 7.15 0.69
CA ILE A 63 0.59 8.19 -0.32
C ILE A 63 1.57 9.34 -0.05
N TRP A 64 2.29 9.72 -1.10
CA TRP A 64 3.18 10.89 -1.09
C TRP A 64 2.54 12.01 -1.93
N PRO A 65 1.89 13.01 -1.32
CA PRO A 65 1.41 14.18 -2.06
C PRO A 65 2.56 15.08 -2.52
N THR A 66 3.70 15.00 -1.84
CA THR A 66 4.95 15.67 -2.22
C THR A 66 6.12 14.71 -2.02
N ILE A 67 7.31 15.12 -2.49
CA ILE A 67 8.53 14.30 -2.33
C ILE A 67 8.91 14.06 -0.86
N ASN A 68 8.56 15.00 0.03
CA ASN A 68 8.99 14.98 1.44
C ASN A 68 7.89 14.58 2.41
N GLU A 69 6.65 14.48 1.97
CA GLU A 69 5.50 14.18 2.83
C GLU A 69 4.89 12.84 2.47
N ALA A 70 4.62 12.02 3.48
CA ALA A 70 3.99 10.73 3.30
C ALA A 70 2.90 10.50 4.35
N TYR A 71 1.84 9.80 3.94
CA TYR A 71 0.71 9.46 4.80
C TYR A 71 0.38 7.98 4.65
N LEU A 72 0.18 7.31 5.78
CA LEU A 72 -0.35 5.95 5.81
C LEU A 72 -1.87 6.03 5.80
N VAL A 73 -2.47 5.59 4.71
CA VAL A 73 -3.91 5.65 4.49
C VAL A 73 -4.50 4.25 4.62
N THR A 74 -5.50 4.13 5.48
CA THR A 74 -6.29 2.91 5.63
C THR A 74 -7.66 3.14 5.01
N VAL A 75 -8.14 2.17 4.25
CA VAL A 75 -9.49 2.19 3.66
C VAL A 75 -10.39 1.17 4.34
N ASP A 76 -11.69 1.31 4.17
CA ASP A 76 -12.68 0.39 4.73
C ASP A 76 -12.48 -1.02 4.18
N SER A 77 -12.67 -2.00 5.05
CA SER A 77 -12.61 -3.42 4.72
C SER A 77 -14.01 -3.97 4.46
N PRO A 78 -14.20 -4.85 3.47
CA PRO A 78 -13.21 -5.35 2.53
C PRO A 78 -12.96 -4.37 1.36
N CYS A 79 -11.74 -4.40 0.84
CA CYS A 79 -11.37 -3.63 -0.35
C CYS A 79 -10.75 -4.58 -1.38
N PRO A 80 -11.58 -5.38 -2.06
CA PRO A 80 -11.10 -6.47 -2.90
C PRO A 80 -10.32 -5.95 -4.10
N GLY A 81 -9.16 -6.54 -4.31
CA GLY A 81 -8.30 -6.24 -5.45
C GLY A 81 -7.37 -5.05 -5.29
N LEU A 82 -7.50 -4.25 -4.23
CA LEU A 82 -6.60 -3.11 -4.01
C LEU A 82 -5.14 -3.55 -3.92
N GLU A 83 -4.87 -4.63 -3.20
CA GLU A 83 -3.48 -5.13 -3.02
C GLU A 83 -2.79 -5.53 -4.33
N TRP A 84 -3.55 -5.71 -5.40
CA TRP A 84 -3.05 -6.08 -6.73
C TRP A 84 -3.19 -4.96 -7.76
N ALA A 85 -3.59 -3.76 -7.33
CA ALA A 85 -3.82 -2.64 -8.23
C ALA A 85 -2.52 -2.20 -8.92
N ASN A 86 -2.57 -1.98 -10.22
CA ASN A 86 -1.45 -1.47 -11.00
C ASN A 86 -1.32 0.04 -10.90
N SER A 87 -2.42 0.72 -10.64
CA SER A 87 -2.43 2.15 -10.40
C SER A 87 -3.58 2.52 -9.48
N ILE A 88 -3.42 3.61 -8.76
CA ILE A 88 -4.46 4.16 -7.88
C ILE A 88 -4.64 5.64 -8.16
N ALA A 89 -5.80 6.16 -7.79
CA ALA A 89 -6.06 7.59 -7.69
C ALA A 89 -6.72 7.87 -6.34
N VAL A 90 -6.72 9.11 -5.93
CA VAL A 90 -7.32 9.55 -4.67
C VAL A 90 -8.27 10.68 -4.99
N THR A 91 -9.49 10.61 -4.47
CA THR A 91 -10.46 11.70 -4.64
C THR A 91 -10.12 12.85 -3.70
N SER A 92 -10.53 14.05 -4.08
CA SER A 92 -10.40 15.25 -3.26
C SER A 92 -11.69 16.07 -3.44
N LYS A 93 -12.69 15.77 -2.63
CA LYS A 93 -14.01 16.43 -2.72
C LYS A 93 -13.98 17.87 -2.25
N GLN A 94 -13.14 18.18 -1.28
CA GLN A 94 -12.82 19.55 -0.92
C GLN A 94 -11.58 19.96 -1.70
N SER A 95 -11.56 21.17 -2.22
CA SER A 95 -10.46 21.64 -3.05
C SER A 95 -9.10 21.45 -2.38
N HIS A 96 -8.25 20.64 -3.01
CA HIS A 96 -6.89 20.34 -2.57
C HIS A 96 -6.76 19.69 -1.18
N MET A 97 -7.82 19.02 -0.71
CA MET A 97 -7.80 18.28 0.56
C MET A 97 -8.31 16.86 0.35
N VAL A 98 -7.61 15.90 0.95
CA VAL A 98 -8.07 14.52 1.08
C VAL A 98 -8.50 14.30 2.52
N SER A 99 -9.72 13.84 2.71
CA SER A 99 -10.35 13.77 4.04
C SER A 99 -10.85 12.36 4.34
N THR A 100 -10.70 11.94 5.61
CA THR A 100 -11.31 10.69 6.09
C THR A 100 -12.82 10.77 5.95
N ARG A 101 -13.42 9.63 5.59
CA ARG A 101 -14.88 9.44 5.44
C ARG A 101 -15.52 10.18 4.27
N PHE A 102 -14.83 11.13 3.63
CA PHE A 102 -15.36 11.86 2.49
C PHE A 102 -14.68 11.49 1.18
N ASP A 103 -13.43 11.02 1.26
CA ASP A 103 -12.64 10.70 0.08
C ASP A 103 -12.37 9.20 -0.03
N PHE A 104 -11.97 8.79 -1.22
CA PHE A 104 -11.81 7.40 -1.61
C PHE A 104 -10.45 7.18 -2.27
N VAL A 105 -9.90 5.99 -2.08
CA VAL A 105 -8.86 5.46 -2.95
C VAL A 105 -9.58 4.73 -4.08
N THR A 106 -9.30 5.12 -5.33
CA THR A 106 -9.89 4.53 -6.52
C THR A 106 -8.86 3.72 -7.29
N TYR A 107 -9.29 2.64 -7.90
CA TYR A 107 -8.44 1.74 -8.68
C TYR A 107 -9.30 1.04 -9.74
N ASP A 108 -8.71 0.19 -10.57
CA ASP A 108 -9.41 -0.43 -11.70
C ASP A 108 -10.62 -1.31 -11.29
N LYS A 109 -10.59 -1.91 -10.11
CA LYS A 109 -11.68 -2.78 -9.60
C LYS A 109 -12.78 -2.02 -8.85
N GLY A 110 -12.56 -0.74 -8.51
CA GLY A 110 -13.56 0.05 -7.79
C GLY A 110 -12.96 1.15 -6.95
N GLN A 111 -13.61 1.43 -5.84
CA GLN A 111 -13.15 2.44 -4.88
C GLN A 111 -13.47 2.00 -3.46
N CYS A 112 -12.62 2.40 -2.51
CA CYS A 112 -12.81 2.14 -1.09
C CYS A 112 -12.64 3.45 -0.31
N GLN A 113 -13.55 3.68 0.63
CA GLN A 113 -13.56 4.90 1.44
C GLN A 113 -12.38 4.93 2.39
N ILE A 114 -11.75 6.10 2.52
CA ILE A 114 -10.66 6.32 3.47
C ILE A 114 -11.23 6.38 4.88
N SER A 115 -10.74 5.50 5.75
CA SER A 115 -11.18 5.42 7.15
C SER A 115 -10.17 6.01 8.13
N GLU A 116 -8.89 6.03 7.79
CA GLU A 116 -7.85 6.58 8.66
C GLU A 116 -6.70 7.15 7.84
N ILE A 117 -6.17 8.27 8.30
CA ILE A 117 -4.97 8.92 7.73
C ILE A 117 -3.99 9.16 8.88
N ARG A 118 -2.77 8.64 8.76
CA ARG A 118 -1.70 8.87 9.73
C ARG A 118 -0.50 9.50 9.04
N PRO A 119 -0.04 10.68 9.48
CA PRO A 119 1.18 11.27 8.91
C PRO A 119 2.39 10.40 9.25
N ILE A 120 3.31 10.25 8.29
CA ILE A 120 4.56 9.53 8.48
C ILE A 120 5.68 10.54 8.61
N ASP A 121 6.53 10.39 9.62
CA ASP A 121 7.76 11.18 9.73
C ASP A 121 8.78 10.66 8.72
N TYR A 122 8.56 11.01 7.46
CA TYR A 122 9.30 10.48 6.33
C TYR A 122 10.75 10.92 6.32
N LYS A 123 11.02 12.17 6.75
CA LYS A 123 12.40 12.68 6.85
C LYS A 123 13.22 11.85 7.83
N ARG A 124 12.65 11.54 8.99
CA ARG A 124 13.30 10.70 9.99
C ARG A 124 13.50 9.27 9.50
N MET A 125 12.48 8.72 8.82
CA MET A 125 12.55 7.38 8.24
C MET A 125 13.70 7.26 7.25
N ILE A 126 13.88 8.26 6.39
CA ILE A 126 14.98 8.28 5.41
C ILE A 126 16.33 8.46 6.12
N ALA A 127 16.40 9.34 7.13
CA ALA A 127 17.62 9.57 7.89
C ALA A 127 18.10 8.34 8.67
N ASP A 128 17.16 7.57 9.23
CA ASP A 128 17.47 6.33 9.95
C ASP A 128 17.90 5.19 9.01
N GLY A 129 17.54 5.29 7.73
CA GLY A 129 17.86 4.28 6.72
C GLY A 129 17.03 3.00 6.86
N PRO A 130 17.30 1.97 6.05
CA PRO A 130 16.56 0.71 6.11
C PRO A 130 16.84 -0.03 7.43
N ASP A 131 15.81 -0.75 7.92
CA ASP A 131 15.97 -1.59 9.11
C ASP A 131 17.03 -2.65 8.84
N ARG A 132 18.08 -2.67 9.67
CA ARG A 132 19.13 -3.70 9.61
C ARG A 132 18.66 -4.89 10.42
N LYS A 133 18.62 -6.03 9.76
CA LYS A 133 18.40 -7.30 10.43
C LYS A 133 19.71 -7.85 10.97
#